data_544fc471dcf6d7c1d29c7e8da38de668
#
_entry.id   544fc471dcf6d7c1d29c7e8da38de668
#
_cell.length_a   1.000
_cell.length_b   1.000
_cell.length_c   1.000
_cell.angle_alpha   90.00
_cell.angle_beta   90.00
_cell.angle_gamma   90.00
#
_symmetry.space_group_name_H-M   'P 1'
#
loop_
_entity.id
_entity.type
_entity.pdbx_description
1 polymer ?
#
loop_
_entity_poly.entity_id
_entity_poly.type
_entity_poly.pdbx_seq_one_letter_code
_entity_poly.pdbx_strand_id
1 'polypeptide(L)'
;YMPRASKRSGAWMSNFREQQEGVRPLIYNVASFTKPAGDLPSLLTIDEARTMYHEFGHALHGLLTQCKYKGVSGTSVAQDFVELPSQIMEHWAVEPEVLKMYAKHYQTREVIPDSLIAKIENQALFNQGFMTTELLAAAILDMEMHCLTTMEGFDVLQFEKQLMDKLGLIPQIAPRYRSTYFNHIMGGYAAGYYSYIWAERLDTDAFEAFKEHGLFDQATATS
;
A
#
# COMPACT_ATOMS: atom_id res chain seq x y z
N TYR A 1 -1.43 9.64 13.07
CA TYR A 1 -0.26 10.24 13.73
C TYR A 1 0.70 10.81 12.71
N MET A 2 1.13 12.04 12.90
CA MET A 2 1.94 12.82 11.99
C MET A 2 3.46 12.56 12.13
N PRO A 3 4.29 12.89 11.13
CA PRO A 3 5.73 12.67 11.15
C PRO A 3 6.45 13.53 12.22
N ARG A 4 7.53 13.00 12.76
CA ARG A 4 8.47 13.71 13.63
C ARG A 4 9.86 13.09 13.50
N ALA A 5 10.91 13.81 13.95
CA ALA A 5 12.30 13.39 13.76
C ALA A 5 12.64 12.01 14.37
N SER A 6 11.95 11.63 15.46
CA SER A 6 12.19 10.36 16.17
C SER A 6 11.39 9.17 15.65
N LYS A 7 10.53 9.36 14.63
CA LYS A 7 9.76 8.28 14.02
C LYS A 7 10.49 7.66 12.84
N ARG A 8 10.27 6.33 12.61
CA ARG A 8 10.61 5.66 11.36
C ARG A 8 9.84 6.30 10.20
N SER A 9 10.39 6.19 9.01
CA SER A 9 9.69 6.46 7.76
C SER A 9 8.61 5.39 7.49
N GLY A 10 7.76 5.67 6.52
CA GLY A 10 6.69 4.79 6.09
C GLY A 10 5.33 5.17 6.67
N ALA A 11 4.35 4.37 6.32
CA ALA A 11 2.99 4.46 6.84
C ALA A 11 2.52 3.07 7.26
N TRP A 12 1.60 3.00 8.21
CA TRP A 12 1.00 1.75 8.64
C TRP A 12 -0.28 1.98 9.43
N MET A 13 -1.16 1.01 9.38
CA MET A 13 -2.30 0.89 10.28
C MET A 13 -1.96 -0.07 11.41
N SER A 14 -2.50 0.16 12.59
CA SER A 14 -2.51 -0.81 13.68
C SER A 14 -3.68 -0.53 14.63
N ASN A 15 -3.80 -1.34 15.67
CA ASN A 15 -4.84 -1.21 16.67
C ASN A 15 -4.26 -1.15 18.09
N PHE A 16 -4.90 -0.38 18.96
CA PHE A 16 -4.70 -0.44 20.41
C PHE A 16 -5.59 -1.50 21.02
N ARG A 17 -6.72 -1.79 20.39
CA ARG A 17 -7.68 -2.81 20.83
C ARG A 17 -8.33 -3.43 19.60
N GLU A 18 -8.22 -4.75 19.50
CA GLU A 18 -8.86 -5.54 18.47
C GLU A 18 -10.37 -5.64 18.71
N GLN A 19 -11.14 -5.81 17.63
CA GLN A 19 -12.56 -6.10 17.71
C GLN A 19 -12.79 -7.54 18.15
N GLN A 20 -13.82 -7.75 18.94
CA GLN A 20 -14.42 -9.07 19.22
C GLN A 20 -15.88 -8.86 19.60
N GLU A 21 -16.63 -9.95 19.82
CA GLU A 21 -18.04 -9.86 20.21
C GLU A 21 -18.24 -8.92 21.41
N GLY A 22 -19.10 -7.90 21.23
CA GLY A 22 -19.38 -6.90 22.25
C GLY A 22 -18.28 -5.86 22.49
N VAL A 23 -17.14 -5.92 21.78
CA VAL A 23 -16.00 -4.99 21.93
C VAL A 23 -15.68 -4.30 20.61
N ARG A 24 -15.79 -2.95 20.60
CA ARG A 24 -15.39 -2.14 19.46
C ARG A 24 -13.86 -2.01 19.36
N PRO A 25 -13.29 -1.97 18.16
CA PRO A 25 -11.87 -1.78 17.97
C PRO A 25 -11.44 -0.33 18.30
N LEU A 26 -10.14 -0.15 18.57
CA LEU A 26 -9.49 1.15 18.61
C LEU A 26 -8.34 1.12 17.61
N ILE A 27 -8.55 1.76 16.48
CA ILE A 27 -7.64 1.76 15.34
C ILE A 27 -6.85 3.06 15.30
N TYR A 28 -5.62 2.99 14.79
CA TYR A 28 -4.81 4.17 14.51
C TYR A 28 -3.99 3.98 13.24
N ASN A 29 -3.77 5.09 12.54
CA ASN A 29 -2.84 5.16 11.40
C ASN A 29 -1.65 6.03 11.77
N VAL A 30 -0.48 5.64 11.29
CA VAL A 30 0.74 6.43 11.32
C VAL A 30 1.17 6.69 9.90
N ALA A 31 1.48 7.95 9.60
CA ALA A 31 1.96 8.36 8.28
C ALA A 31 3.12 9.33 8.44
N SER A 32 4.23 9.03 7.79
CA SER A 32 5.43 9.89 7.78
C SER A 32 5.50 10.70 6.49
N PHE A 33 4.45 11.48 6.23
CA PHE A 33 4.34 12.34 5.06
C PHE A 33 5.31 13.51 5.08
N THR A 34 5.48 14.14 3.92
CA THR A 34 6.31 15.34 3.74
C THR A 34 5.96 16.42 4.74
N LYS A 35 6.98 16.93 5.44
CA LYS A 35 6.83 18.00 6.42
C LYS A 35 6.63 19.36 5.75
N PRO A 36 6.00 20.32 6.46
CA PRO A 36 6.00 21.70 6.02
C PRO A 36 7.43 22.23 5.81
N ALA A 37 7.60 23.09 4.80
CA ALA A 37 8.88 23.72 4.49
C ALA A 37 8.74 25.26 4.50
N GLY A 38 9.38 25.92 5.48
CA GLY A 38 9.22 27.36 5.70
C GLY A 38 7.77 27.72 5.99
N ASP A 39 7.23 28.68 5.22
CA ASP A 39 5.84 29.13 5.36
C ASP A 39 4.84 28.29 4.53
N LEU A 40 5.31 27.26 3.82
CA LEU A 40 4.45 26.37 3.07
C LEU A 40 3.85 25.30 3.98
N PRO A 41 2.55 24.97 3.87
CA PRO A 41 1.96 23.84 4.58
C PRO A 41 2.54 22.53 4.08
N SER A 42 2.26 21.43 4.76
CA SER A 42 2.56 20.08 4.28
C SER A 42 1.70 19.80 3.04
N LEU A 43 2.30 19.92 1.87
CA LEU A 43 1.67 19.58 0.59
C LEU A 43 2.04 18.14 0.25
N LEU A 44 1.04 17.29 0.15
CA LEU A 44 1.23 15.88 -0.17
C LEU A 44 1.44 15.67 -1.67
N THR A 45 2.31 14.74 -2.02
CA THR A 45 2.37 14.20 -3.38
C THR A 45 1.15 13.33 -3.67
N ILE A 46 0.93 13.00 -4.93
CA ILE A 46 -0.17 12.08 -5.30
C ILE A 46 0.05 10.68 -4.68
N ASP A 47 1.29 10.23 -4.58
CA ASP A 47 1.63 8.94 -3.97
C ASP A 47 1.38 8.96 -2.45
N GLU A 48 1.68 10.08 -1.77
CA GLU A 48 1.34 10.24 -0.35
C GLU A 48 -0.18 10.28 -0.13
N ALA A 49 -0.93 10.88 -1.07
CA ALA A 49 -2.39 10.85 -1.03
C ALA A 49 -2.92 9.41 -1.21
N ARG A 50 -2.39 8.65 -2.18
CA ARG A 50 -2.72 7.22 -2.35
C ARG A 50 -2.40 6.42 -1.08
N THR A 51 -1.22 6.63 -0.49
CA THR A 51 -0.83 6.00 0.78
C THR A 51 -1.83 6.31 1.90
N MET A 52 -2.34 7.53 1.97
CA MET A 52 -3.35 7.90 2.97
C MET A 52 -4.66 7.10 2.78
N TYR A 53 -5.11 6.93 1.53
CA TYR A 53 -6.27 6.10 1.21
C TYR A 53 -6.00 4.61 1.52
N HIS A 54 -4.81 4.11 1.20
CA HIS A 54 -4.35 2.77 1.53
C HIS A 54 -4.47 2.48 3.03
N GLU A 55 -3.83 3.31 3.86
CA GLU A 55 -3.89 3.14 5.33
C GLU A 55 -5.31 3.30 5.88
N PHE A 56 -6.12 4.13 5.23
CA PHE A 56 -7.53 4.26 5.59
C PHE A 56 -8.33 3.01 5.21
N GLY A 57 -8.00 2.34 4.13
CA GLY A 57 -8.58 1.04 3.75
C GLY A 57 -8.34 -0.03 4.82
N HIS A 58 -7.10 -0.15 5.32
CA HIS A 58 -6.81 -0.99 6.47
C HIS A 58 -7.59 -0.57 7.72
N ALA A 59 -7.72 0.73 7.96
CA ALA A 59 -8.48 1.24 9.10
C ALA A 59 -9.96 0.86 8.99
N LEU A 60 -10.57 0.97 7.81
CA LEU A 60 -11.94 0.53 7.57
C LEU A 60 -12.10 -0.97 7.77
N HIS A 61 -11.17 -1.78 7.30
CA HIS A 61 -11.16 -3.23 7.55
C HIS A 61 -11.21 -3.53 9.07
N GLY A 62 -10.38 -2.84 9.85
CA GLY A 62 -10.37 -3.00 11.30
C GLY A 62 -11.61 -2.43 12.00
N LEU A 63 -12.18 -1.32 11.52
CA LEU A 63 -13.33 -0.64 12.13
C LEU A 63 -14.66 -1.35 11.83
N LEU A 64 -14.82 -1.90 10.63
CA LEU A 64 -16.08 -2.48 10.15
C LEU A 64 -16.18 -3.98 10.42
N THR A 65 -15.10 -4.64 10.85
CA THR A 65 -15.12 -6.06 11.16
C THR A 65 -16.12 -6.39 12.28
N GLN A 66 -16.80 -7.53 12.16
CA GLN A 66 -17.83 -8.00 13.10
C GLN A 66 -17.61 -9.48 13.43
N CYS A 67 -16.42 -9.80 13.94
CA CYS A 67 -16.04 -11.15 14.29
C CYS A 67 -16.35 -11.48 15.76
N LYS A 68 -16.65 -12.74 16.03
CA LYS A 68 -16.85 -13.22 17.39
C LYS A 68 -15.53 -13.29 18.16
N TYR A 69 -14.45 -13.66 17.48
CA TYR A 69 -13.13 -13.88 18.09
C TYR A 69 -12.12 -12.86 17.55
N LYS A 70 -11.36 -12.25 18.46
CA LYS A 70 -10.36 -11.25 18.08
C LYS A 70 -9.24 -11.78 17.18
N GLY A 71 -8.86 -13.03 17.33
CA GLY A 71 -7.78 -13.65 16.55
C GLY A 71 -8.08 -13.84 15.05
N VAL A 72 -9.31 -13.56 14.61
CA VAL A 72 -9.74 -13.59 13.20
C VAL A 72 -10.48 -12.31 12.83
N SER A 73 -10.24 -11.22 13.56
CA SER A 73 -10.90 -9.93 13.32
C SER A 73 -9.99 -8.92 12.65
N GLY A 74 -10.58 -8.00 11.89
CA GLY A 74 -9.85 -6.94 11.18
C GLY A 74 -8.75 -7.51 10.29
N THR A 75 -7.53 -7.01 10.47
CA THR A 75 -6.36 -7.42 9.68
C THR A 75 -5.78 -8.79 10.06
N SER A 76 -6.39 -9.51 11.02
CA SER A 76 -6.04 -10.90 11.36
C SER A 76 -6.67 -11.90 10.38
N VAL A 77 -6.33 -11.78 9.10
CA VAL A 77 -6.80 -12.57 7.96
C VAL A 77 -5.63 -13.25 7.27
N ALA A 78 -5.90 -14.03 6.21
CA ALA A 78 -4.84 -14.58 5.38
C ALA A 78 -3.94 -13.46 4.84
N GLN A 79 -2.62 -13.69 4.83
CA GLN A 79 -1.63 -12.66 4.46
C GLN A 79 -1.84 -12.13 3.04
N ASP A 80 -2.25 -12.98 2.11
CA ASP A 80 -2.51 -12.61 0.71
C ASP A 80 -3.90 -11.98 0.49
N PHE A 81 -4.67 -11.77 1.56
CA PHE A 81 -5.94 -11.02 1.52
C PHE A 81 -5.84 -9.66 2.21
N VAL A 82 -4.90 -9.49 3.15
CA VAL A 82 -4.86 -8.32 4.04
C VAL A 82 -4.74 -6.99 3.31
N GLU A 83 -4.11 -6.97 2.14
CA GLU A 83 -3.92 -5.77 1.31
C GLU A 83 -5.10 -5.44 0.39
N LEU A 84 -6.08 -6.33 0.24
CA LEU A 84 -7.26 -6.05 -0.60
C LEU A 84 -8.02 -4.79 -0.16
N PRO A 85 -8.40 -4.62 1.13
CA PRO A 85 -9.13 -3.43 1.57
C PRO A 85 -8.33 -2.12 1.46
N SER A 86 -7.01 -2.20 1.60
CA SER A 86 -6.12 -1.04 1.47
C SER A 86 -5.90 -0.65 0.01
N GLN A 87 -5.54 -1.59 -0.84
CA GLN A 87 -5.25 -1.33 -2.24
C GLN A 87 -6.48 -0.90 -3.04
N ILE A 88 -7.66 -1.47 -2.76
CA ILE A 88 -8.88 -1.05 -3.45
C ILE A 88 -9.20 0.43 -3.17
N MET A 89 -8.94 0.94 -1.97
CA MET A 89 -9.16 2.33 -1.62
C MET A 89 -8.24 3.29 -2.39
N GLU A 90 -7.07 2.85 -2.82
CA GLU A 90 -6.15 3.66 -3.60
C GLU A 90 -6.72 4.10 -4.95
N HIS A 91 -7.60 3.29 -5.55
CA HIS A 91 -8.24 3.63 -6.82
C HIS A 91 -9.04 4.93 -6.72
N TRP A 92 -9.83 5.11 -5.63
CA TRP A 92 -10.58 6.36 -5.43
C TRP A 92 -9.68 7.59 -5.31
N ALA A 93 -8.47 7.46 -4.78
CA ALA A 93 -7.58 8.61 -4.59
C ALA A 93 -7.25 9.34 -5.90
N VAL A 94 -7.25 8.64 -7.01
CA VAL A 94 -6.85 9.19 -8.32
C VAL A 94 -8.01 9.33 -9.31
N GLU A 95 -9.22 8.92 -8.93
CA GLU A 95 -10.39 9.11 -9.77
C GLU A 95 -10.69 10.61 -9.95
N PRO A 96 -10.98 11.06 -11.19
CA PRO A 96 -11.19 12.49 -11.49
C PRO A 96 -12.24 13.17 -10.61
N GLU A 97 -13.34 12.49 -10.34
CA GLU A 97 -14.41 13.00 -9.49
C GLU A 97 -13.92 13.20 -8.04
N VAL A 98 -13.17 12.26 -7.49
CA VAL A 98 -12.63 12.31 -6.13
C VAL A 98 -11.50 13.34 -6.04
N LEU A 99 -10.61 13.41 -7.04
CA LEU A 99 -9.57 14.45 -7.12
C LEU A 99 -10.18 15.85 -7.04
N LYS A 100 -11.28 16.11 -7.75
CA LYS A 100 -11.99 17.40 -7.69
C LYS A 100 -12.58 17.72 -6.31
N MET A 101 -12.86 16.72 -5.49
CA MET A 101 -13.36 16.94 -4.13
C MET A 101 -12.25 17.43 -3.18
N TYR A 102 -11.06 16.86 -3.24
CA TYR A 102 -10.01 17.14 -2.26
C TYR A 102 -8.80 17.92 -2.80
N ALA A 103 -8.42 17.74 -4.07
CA ALA A 103 -7.25 18.38 -4.65
C ALA A 103 -7.55 19.83 -5.01
N LYS A 104 -7.28 20.74 -4.06
CA LYS A 104 -7.52 22.18 -4.18
C LYS A 104 -6.27 22.95 -3.85
N HIS A 105 -6.06 24.05 -4.59
CA HIS A 105 -4.93 24.95 -4.32
C HIS A 105 -4.97 25.45 -2.87
N TYR A 106 -3.86 25.34 -2.16
CA TYR A 106 -3.84 25.54 -0.70
C TYR A 106 -4.20 26.97 -0.25
N GLN A 107 -3.97 28.00 -1.10
CA GLN A 107 -4.33 29.40 -0.84
C GLN A 107 -5.66 29.77 -1.48
N THR A 108 -5.78 29.60 -2.81
CA THR A 108 -6.95 30.08 -3.57
C THR A 108 -8.16 29.17 -3.43
N ARG A 109 -7.97 27.92 -3.02
CA ARG A 109 -8.99 26.87 -2.94
C ARG A 109 -9.58 26.47 -4.29
N GLU A 110 -8.98 26.92 -5.39
CA GLU A 110 -9.34 26.50 -6.73
C GLU A 110 -9.15 25.00 -6.88
N VAL A 111 -10.11 24.34 -7.52
CA VAL A 111 -10.09 22.91 -7.80
C VAL A 111 -8.98 22.59 -8.81
N ILE A 112 -8.35 21.44 -8.69
CA ILE A 112 -7.35 20.94 -9.63
C ILE A 112 -7.86 21.05 -11.08
N PRO A 113 -7.08 21.62 -12.02
CA PRO A 113 -7.49 21.72 -13.43
C PRO A 113 -7.57 20.35 -14.11
N ASP A 114 -8.51 20.16 -15.03
CA ASP A 114 -8.64 18.92 -15.81
C ASP A 114 -7.36 18.55 -16.56
N SER A 115 -6.57 19.55 -16.98
CA SER A 115 -5.27 19.30 -17.63
C SER A 115 -4.24 18.63 -16.72
N LEU A 116 -4.31 18.82 -15.40
CA LEU A 116 -3.46 18.12 -14.43
C LEU A 116 -4.01 16.73 -14.13
N ILE A 117 -5.33 16.58 -14.06
CA ILE A 117 -5.97 15.27 -13.91
C ILE A 117 -5.57 14.35 -15.07
N ALA A 118 -5.69 14.82 -16.32
CA ALA A 118 -5.26 14.07 -17.49
C ALA A 118 -3.77 13.67 -17.46
N LYS A 119 -2.90 14.50 -16.86
CA LYS A 119 -1.49 14.14 -16.66
C LYS A 119 -1.30 13.03 -15.64
N ILE A 120 -2.07 13.04 -14.56
CA ILE A 120 -2.06 11.97 -13.54
C ILE A 120 -2.49 10.65 -14.16
N GLU A 121 -3.57 10.65 -14.93
CA GLU A 121 -4.06 9.46 -15.66
C GLU A 121 -3.01 8.92 -16.65
N ASN A 122 -2.40 9.79 -17.44
CA ASN A 122 -1.35 9.40 -18.39
C ASN A 122 -0.08 8.86 -17.67
N GLN A 123 0.26 9.42 -16.51
CA GLN A 123 1.40 8.97 -15.73
C GLN A 123 1.21 7.56 -15.18
N ALA A 124 -0.02 7.17 -14.86
CA ALA A 124 -0.33 5.85 -14.31
C ALA A 124 0.09 4.70 -15.24
N LEU A 125 0.15 4.93 -16.54
CA LEU A 125 0.58 3.94 -17.53
C LEU A 125 2.09 3.98 -17.83
N PHE A 126 2.77 5.05 -17.40
CA PHE A 126 4.18 5.24 -17.70
C PHE A 126 5.06 4.36 -16.81
N ASN A 127 6.01 3.66 -17.42
CA ASN A 127 6.95 2.76 -16.73
C ASN A 127 6.29 1.66 -15.87
N GLN A 128 5.08 1.25 -16.16
CA GLN A 128 4.40 0.21 -15.40
C GLN A 128 5.19 -1.11 -15.39
N GLY A 129 5.80 -1.50 -16.51
CA GLY A 129 6.67 -2.68 -16.56
C GLY A 129 7.88 -2.60 -15.63
N PHE A 130 8.49 -1.41 -15.49
CA PHE A 130 9.57 -1.18 -14.55
C PHE A 130 9.11 -1.38 -13.10
N MET A 131 8.03 -0.73 -12.71
CA MET A 131 7.48 -0.79 -11.35
C MET A 131 7.05 -2.19 -10.97
N THR A 132 6.38 -2.91 -11.87
CA THR A 132 5.96 -4.30 -11.64
C THR A 132 7.16 -5.23 -11.52
N THR A 133 8.19 -5.05 -12.35
CA THR A 133 9.41 -5.86 -12.28
C THR A 133 10.16 -5.63 -10.97
N GLU A 134 10.26 -4.39 -10.51
CA GLU A 134 10.90 -4.03 -9.23
C GLU A 134 10.17 -4.67 -8.04
N LEU A 135 8.84 -4.62 -8.03
CA LEU A 135 7.99 -5.25 -7.01
C LEU A 135 8.11 -6.77 -7.04
N LEU A 136 8.06 -7.37 -8.24
CA LEU A 136 8.17 -8.81 -8.42
C LEU A 136 9.55 -9.33 -8.02
N ALA A 137 10.62 -8.60 -8.31
CA ALA A 137 11.98 -8.95 -7.89
C ALA A 137 12.09 -9.00 -6.36
N ALA A 138 11.46 -8.08 -5.64
CA ALA A 138 11.41 -8.10 -4.18
C ALA A 138 10.59 -9.30 -3.66
N ALA A 139 9.46 -9.61 -4.28
CA ALA A 139 8.63 -10.77 -3.88
C ALA A 139 9.37 -12.11 -4.11
N ILE A 140 10.10 -12.23 -5.20
CA ILE A 140 10.92 -13.42 -5.48
C ILE A 140 12.09 -13.50 -4.50
N LEU A 141 12.75 -12.37 -4.19
CA LEU A 141 13.83 -12.32 -3.21
C LEU A 141 13.37 -12.80 -1.84
N ASP A 142 12.20 -12.33 -1.39
CA ASP A 142 11.58 -12.80 -0.14
C ASP A 142 11.37 -14.31 -0.16
N MET A 143 10.73 -14.82 -1.19
CA MET A 143 10.39 -16.23 -1.29
C MET A 143 11.65 -17.13 -1.34
N GLU A 144 12.63 -16.79 -2.15
CA GLU A 144 13.87 -17.55 -2.29
C GLU A 144 14.70 -17.53 -0.99
N MET A 145 14.71 -16.42 -0.24
CA MET A 145 15.34 -16.37 1.08
C MET A 145 14.68 -17.33 2.07
N HIS A 146 13.35 -17.40 2.06
CA HIS A 146 12.59 -18.27 2.97
C HIS A 146 12.52 -19.74 2.52
N CYS A 147 13.00 -20.05 1.33
CA CYS A 147 13.23 -21.44 0.87
C CYS A 147 14.59 -22.00 1.29
N LEU A 148 15.48 -21.21 1.89
CA LEU A 148 16.78 -21.68 2.35
C LEU A 148 16.61 -22.66 3.53
N THR A 149 17.28 -23.79 3.44
CA THR A 149 17.26 -24.85 4.48
C THR A 149 18.45 -24.77 5.44
N THR A 150 19.45 -23.95 5.13
CA THR A 150 20.63 -23.70 5.97
C THR A 150 21.13 -22.28 5.76
N MET A 151 21.72 -21.72 6.81
CA MET A 151 22.37 -20.41 6.79
C MET A 151 23.90 -20.54 6.84
N GLU A 152 24.45 -21.76 6.72
CA GLU A 152 25.89 -21.98 6.73
C GLU A 152 26.57 -21.33 5.52
N GLY A 153 27.51 -20.42 5.76
CA GLY A 153 28.17 -19.64 4.72
C GLY A 153 27.27 -18.62 3.97
N PHE A 154 26.09 -18.32 4.48
CA PHE A 154 25.17 -17.39 3.83
C PHE A 154 25.70 -15.95 3.87
N ASP A 155 25.87 -15.35 2.70
CA ASP A 155 26.13 -13.93 2.49
C ASP A 155 24.91 -13.31 1.78
N VAL A 156 24.21 -12.46 2.47
CA VAL A 156 22.94 -11.85 1.99
C VAL A 156 23.13 -11.01 0.73
N LEU A 157 24.22 -10.28 0.61
CA LEU A 157 24.47 -9.41 -0.55
C LEU A 157 24.86 -10.23 -1.78
N GLN A 158 25.66 -11.27 -1.57
CA GLN A 158 26.01 -12.21 -2.63
C GLN A 158 24.80 -13.00 -3.11
N PHE A 159 23.96 -13.46 -2.19
CA PHE A 159 22.72 -14.16 -2.52
C PHE A 159 21.79 -13.28 -3.37
N GLU A 160 21.51 -12.06 -2.92
CA GLU A 160 20.68 -11.10 -3.65
C GLU A 160 21.23 -10.88 -5.06
N LYS A 161 22.54 -10.62 -5.18
CA LYS A 161 23.16 -10.39 -6.48
C LYS A 161 23.01 -11.60 -7.41
N GLN A 162 23.32 -12.78 -6.93
CA GLN A 162 23.21 -14.03 -7.72
C GLN A 162 21.78 -14.30 -8.16
N LEU A 163 20.80 -14.02 -7.30
CA LEU A 163 19.38 -14.16 -7.63
C LEU A 163 18.97 -13.18 -8.72
N MET A 164 19.34 -11.90 -8.61
CA MET A 164 19.03 -10.90 -9.63
C MET A 164 19.67 -11.22 -10.98
N ASP A 165 20.92 -11.70 -10.97
CA ASP A 165 21.60 -12.17 -12.17
C ASP A 165 20.88 -13.41 -12.79
N LYS A 166 20.46 -14.36 -11.97
CA LYS A 166 19.67 -15.55 -12.38
C LYS A 166 18.34 -15.17 -13.02
N LEU A 167 17.67 -14.14 -12.49
CA LEU A 167 16.42 -13.62 -13.03
C LEU A 167 16.60 -12.80 -14.33
N GLY A 168 17.84 -12.49 -14.69
CA GLY A 168 18.16 -11.71 -15.89
C GLY A 168 17.73 -10.24 -15.80
N LEU A 169 17.68 -9.69 -14.58
CA LEU A 169 17.35 -8.27 -14.41
C LEU A 169 18.43 -7.37 -15.01
N ILE A 170 17.99 -6.36 -15.72
CA ILE A 170 18.90 -5.31 -16.21
C ILE A 170 19.46 -4.51 -15.03
N PRO A 171 20.70 -3.98 -15.12
CA PRO A 171 21.35 -3.30 -13.99
C PRO A 171 20.60 -2.07 -13.45
N GLN A 172 19.70 -1.50 -14.24
CA GLN A 172 18.88 -0.34 -13.87
C GLN A 172 17.68 -0.71 -12.96
N ILE A 173 17.34 -1.99 -12.87
CA ILE A 173 16.26 -2.47 -12.01
C ILE A 173 16.88 -3.18 -10.80
N ALA A 174 16.70 -2.60 -9.62
CA ALA A 174 16.96 -3.26 -8.34
C ALA A 174 15.63 -3.76 -7.75
N PRO A 175 15.65 -4.76 -6.85
CA PRO A 175 14.46 -5.10 -6.08
C PRO A 175 13.95 -3.87 -5.33
N ARG A 176 12.62 -3.69 -5.26
CA ARG A 176 11.98 -2.57 -4.56
C ARG A 176 12.51 -2.38 -3.14
N TYR A 177 12.81 -3.48 -2.47
CA TYR A 177 13.54 -3.52 -1.20
C TYR A 177 14.76 -4.40 -1.33
N ARG A 178 15.93 -3.83 -1.01
CA ARG A 178 17.17 -4.57 -0.88
C ARG A 178 17.20 -5.31 0.46
N SER A 179 17.85 -6.44 0.51
CA SER A 179 17.93 -7.29 1.70
C SER A 179 18.30 -6.55 2.98
N THR A 180 19.11 -5.49 2.88
CA THR A 180 19.62 -4.71 4.02
C THR A 180 18.60 -3.76 4.64
N TYR A 181 17.46 -3.50 3.99
CA TYR A 181 16.38 -2.63 4.49
C TYR A 181 14.97 -3.15 4.19
N PHE A 182 14.84 -4.44 3.93
CA PHE A 182 13.56 -5.10 3.64
C PHE A 182 12.78 -5.39 4.95
N ASN A 183 12.32 -4.36 5.61
CA ASN A 183 11.65 -4.46 6.92
C ASN A 183 10.40 -5.34 6.91
N HIS A 184 9.65 -5.38 5.80
CA HIS A 184 8.43 -6.17 5.67
C HIS A 184 8.65 -7.63 6.05
N ILE A 185 9.72 -8.26 5.51
CA ILE A 185 10.01 -9.68 5.69
C ILE A 185 10.68 -10.02 7.03
N MET A 186 11.01 -9.00 7.82
CA MET A 186 11.48 -9.18 9.21
C MET A 186 10.31 -9.27 10.21
N GLY A 187 9.11 -9.35 9.72
CA GLY A 187 7.87 -9.40 10.50
C GLY A 187 6.78 -10.18 9.78
N GLY A 188 5.56 -9.66 9.77
CA GLY A 188 4.36 -10.32 9.26
C GLY A 188 4.35 -10.68 7.77
N TYR A 189 5.26 -10.13 6.97
CA TYR A 189 5.35 -10.37 5.52
C TYR A 189 6.45 -11.36 5.12
N ALA A 190 7.04 -12.09 6.05
CA ALA A 190 8.02 -13.14 5.76
C ALA A 190 7.41 -14.23 4.86
N ALA A 191 8.04 -14.53 3.72
CA ALA A 191 7.52 -15.38 2.65
C ALA A 191 6.11 -14.96 2.15
N GLY A 192 5.74 -13.71 2.36
CA GLY A 192 4.41 -13.18 2.11
C GLY A 192 4.39 -11.84 1.35
N TYR A 193 5.53 -11.32 0.91
CA TYR A 193 5.58 -10.05 0.20
C TYR A 193 4.84 -10.08 -1.16
N TYR A 194 4.67 -11.26 -1.75
CA TYR A 194 3.87 -11.47 -2.95
C TYR A 194 2.40 -11.04 -2.79
N SER A 195 1.93 -10.90 -1.55
CA SER A 195 0.54 -10.54 -1.22
C SER A 195 0.09 -9.23 -1.87
N TYR A 196 0.99 -8.27 -2.06
CA TYR A 196 0.68 -7.02 -2.76
C TYR A 196 0.27 -7.26 -4.23
N ILE A 197 0.97 -8.14 -4.94
CA ILE A 197 0.66 -8.50 -6.33
C ILE A 197 -0.63 -9.31 -6.41
N TRP A 198 -0.82 -10.21 -5.46
CA TRP A 198 -2.04 -11.02 -5.39
C TRP A 198 -3.28 -10.18 -5.08
N ALA A 199 -3.15 -9.28 -4.11
CA ALA A 199 -4.24 -8.37 -3.74
C ALA A 199 -4.57 -7.38 -4.87
N GLU A 200 -3.58 -6.88 -5.62
CA GLU A 200 -3.78 -6.01 -6.77
C GLU A 200 -4.68 -6.65 -7.85
N ARG A 201 -4.56 -7.97 -8.03
CA ARG A 201 -5.47 -8.70 -8.93
C ARG A 201 -6.91 -8.68 -8.43
N LEU A 202 -7.11 -8.82 -7.12
CA LEU A 202 -8.43 -8.85 -6.50
C LEU A 202 -9.06 -7.46 -6.39
N ASP A 203 -8.25 -6.46 -6.01
CA ASP A 203 -8.72 -5.09 -5.83
C ASP A 203 -9.17 -4.48 -7.16
N THR A 204 -8.43 -4.74 -8.24
CA THR A 204 -8.78 -4.29 -9.59
C THR A 204 -10.11 -4.89 -10.04
N ASP A 205 -10.31 -6.19 -9.84
CA ASP A 205 -11.56 -6.87 -10.18
C ASP A 205 -12.76 -6.32 -9.39
N ALA A 206 -12.55 -6.11 -8.08
CA ALA A 206 -13.59 -5.53 -7.23
C ALA A 206 -13.87 -4.05 -7.58
N PHE A 207 -12.87 -3.26 -7.95
CA PHE A 207 -13.06 -1.87 -8.32
C PHE A 207 -13.77 -1.70 -9.66
N GLU A 208 -13.61 -2.63 -10.61
CA GLU A 208 -14.35 -2.60 -11.86
C GLU A 208 -15.88 -2.63 -11.65
N ALA A 209 -16.37 -3.34 -10.64
CA ALA A 209 -17.78 -3.32 -10.29
C ALA A 209 -18.27 -1.90 -9.92
N PHE A 210 -17.45 -1.10 -9.24
CA PHE A 210 -17.77 0.31 -8.96
C PHE A 210 -17.71 1.17 -10.21
N LYS A 211 -16.82 0.89 -11.15
CA LYS A 211 -16.80 1.58 -12.45
C LYS A 211 -18.04 1.30 -13.29
N GLU A 212 -18.53 0.08 -13.27
CA GLU A 212 -19.74 -0.32 -14.00
C GLU A 212 -21.02 0.27 -13.41
N HIS A 213 -21.14 0.31 -12.07
CA HIS A 213 -22.37 0.71 -11.40
C HIS A 213 -22.34 2.14 -10.84
N GLY A 214 -21.16 2.74 -10.72
CA GLY A 214 -20.92 4.08 -10.17
C GLY A 214 -20.00 4.05 -8.96
N LEU A 215 -19.05 5.00 -8.89
CA LEU A 215 -18.01 5.05 -7.86
C LEU A 215 -18.54 5.09 -6.42
N PHE A 216 -19.77 5.54 -6.23
CA PHE A 216 -20.41 5.67 -4.92
C PHE A 216 -21.72 4.88 -4.82
N ASP A 217 -21.90 3.86 -5.69
CA ASP A 217 -23.09 3.03 -5.63
C ASP A 217 -23.16 2.22 -4.34
N GLN A 218 -24.25 2.41 -3.60
CA GLN A 218 -24.43 1.79 -2.29
C GLN A 218 -24.77 0.29 -2.38
N ALA A 219 -25.36 -0.16 -3.48
CA ALA A 219 -25.65 -1.57 -3.66
C ALA A 219 -24.34 -2.35 -3.87
N THR A 220 -23.46 -1.85 -4.72
CA THR A 220 -22.13 -2.41 -4.94
C THR A 220 -21.28 -2.40 -3.66
N ALA A 221 -21.38 -1.31 -2.87
CA ALA A 221 -20.63 -1.19 -1.62
C ALA A 221 -21.09 -2.16 -0.52
N THR A 222 -22.25 -2.77 -0.65
CA THR A 222 -22.81 -3.70 0.34
C THR A 222 -22.88 -5.14 -0.11
N SER A 223 -22.52 -5.41 -1.35
CA SER A 223 -22.46 -6.77 -1.93
C SER A 223 -21.15 -7.47 -1.58
#